data_864dd83c0c02d7e5a1cf56e7a826bc9b
#
_entry.id   864dd83c0c02d7e5a1cf56e7a826bc9b
#
_cell.length_a   1.000
_cell.length_b   1.000
_cell.length_c   1.000
_cell.angle_alpha   90.00
_cell.angle_beta   90.00
_cell.angle_gamma   90.00
#
_symmetry.space_group_name_H-M   'P 1'
#
loop_
_entity.id
_entity.type
_entity.pdbx_description
1 polymer ?
#
loop_
_entity_poly.entity_id
_entity_poly.type
_entity_poly.pdbx_seq_one_letter_code
_entity_poly.pdbx_strand_id
1 'polypeptide(L)'
;YERIMKYYSTNKQAPDATLEEAVVKGLAADKGLFMPFTIKPLPQEFYDSIDTLGFQEIAYRVADAFFGEDVPADTLKQIVYDTLSFDVPLVKVTENIYSLELFHGPTLAFKDVGGRFMARLLGYFIRKEGKKQVNVLVATSGDTGSAVANGFLGVEGIHVYVLYPKGKVSEIQEKQFTTLGQNITALEVDGTFDDCQALVKAAFMDKELNSRLQLTSANSINVARFLPQAFYYFYAYAQLKRAGKAANAVICVPSGNFGNITAGLFGKRMGLPIKRFIASNNRNDIFYQYLQTGVYAPRPSVATIANAMDVGDPSNFARVLDLYGGSHAAISAEISGAAYTDEQIAETVKNVWTDEHYLLDPHGACGFRALQEGLQPGETGVFLETAHPAKFKDTVENIIGEAIQIPEKLQAFMRGEKKSLPMSKDFADFKRYLMNI
;
A
#
# COMPACT_ATOMS: atom_id res chain seq x y z
N TYR A 1 15.89 -21.35 -23.23
CA TYR A 1 15.91 -20.17 -22.36
C TYR A 1 15.66 -20.65 -20.92
N GLU A 2 16.72 -20.65 -20.09
CA GLU A 2 16.57 -20.88 -18.66
C GLU A 2 15.68 -19.77 -18.09
N ARG A 3 14.59 -20.18 -17.42
CA ARG A 3 13.74 -19.23 -16.67
C ARG A 3 14.56 -18.69 -15.51
N ILE A 4 14.76 -17.36 -15.45
CA ILE A 4 15.52 -16.72 -14.37
C ILE A 4 14.61 -16.68 -13.12
N MET A 5 14.98 -17.46 -12.10
CA MET A 5 14.30 -17.46 -10.81
C MET A 5 14.83 -16.30 -9.97
N LYS A 6 13.99 -15.26 -9.76
CA LYS A 6 14.41 -14.01 -9.14
C LYS A 6 13.87 -13.78 -7.75
N TYR A 7 12.89 -14.57 -7.32
CA TYR A 7 12.19 -14.39 -6.07
C TYR A 7 12.24 -15.67 -5.25
N TYR A 8 12.47 -15.49 -3.95
CA TYR A 8 12.40 -16.57 -2.98
C TYR A 8 11.31 -16.28 -1.96
N SER A 9 10.86 -17.32 -1.23
CA SER A 9 9.90 -17.18 -0.13
C SER A 9 10.62 -16.78 1.17
N THR A 10 10.02 -15.88 1.93
CA THR A 10 10.52 -15.52 3.27
C THR A 10 10.56 -16.73 4.23
N ASN A 11 9.74 -17.75 3.99
CA ASN A 11 9.76 -18.99 4.79
C ASN A 11 10.78 -20.02 4.27
N LYS A 12 11.36 -19.80 3.09
CA LYS A 12 12.46 -20.59 2.50
C LYS A 12 12.17 -22.08 2.31
N GLN A 13 10.89 -22.47 2.24
CA GLN A 13 10.45 -23.85 2.04
C GLN A 13 9.71 -24.05 0.70
N ALA A 14 9.45 -22.99 -0.03
CA ALA A 14 8.82 -23.03 -1.33
C ALA A 14 9.86 -22.91 -2.45
N PRO A 15 9.54 -23.40 -3.67
CA PRO A 15 10.40 -23.18 -4.84
C PRO A 15 10.57 -21.71 -5.14
N ASP A 16 11.74 -21.33 -5.66
CA ASP A 16 11.97 -19.99 -6.18
C ASP A 16 11.05 -19.71 -7.37
N ALA A 17 10.78 -18.45 -7.62
CA ALA A 17 9.83 -18.03 -8.63
C ALA A 17 10.40 -16.99 -9.59
N THR A 18 9.89 -16.99 -10.82
CA THR A 18 10.08 -15.87 -11.76
C THR A 18 9.20 -14.71 -11.31
N LEU A 19 9.43 -13.52 -11.88
CA LEU A 19 8.55 -12.37 -11.62
C LEU A 19 7.10 -12.69 -11.95
N GLU A 20 6.85 -13.25 -13.14
CA GLU A 20 5.49 -13.61 -13.55
C GLU A 20 4.81 -14.56 -12.56
N GLU A 21 5.52 -15.61 -12.14
CA GLU A 21 4.99 -16.55 -11.16
C GLU A 21 4.69 -15.89 -9.82
N ALA A 22 5.58 -15.02 -9.35
CA ALA A 22 5.39 -14.30 -8.08
C ALA A 22 4.17 -13.37 -8.14
N VAL A 23 3.96 -12.67 -9.26
CA VAL A 23 2.82 -11.77 -9.45
C VAL A 23 1.51 -12.55 -9.58
N VAL A 24 1.50 -13.61 -10.38
CA VAL A 24 0.29 -14.42 -10.60
C VAL A 24 -0.10 -15.20 -9.36
N LYS A 25 0.86 -15.78 -8.64
CA LYS A 25 0.58 -16.52 -7.40
C LYS A 25 0.26 -15.60 -6.22
N GLY A 26 0.96 -14.47 -6.13
CA GLY A 26 0.81 -13.52 -5.03
C GLY A 26 1.44 -13.97 -3.72
N LEU A 27 1.26 -15.23 -3.35
CA LEU A 27 1.76 -15.83 -2.11
C LEU A 27 2.52 -17.12 -2.46
N ALA A 28 3.61 -17.40 -1.75
CA ALA A 28 4.37 -18.63 -1.94
C ALA A 28 3.63 -19.85 -1.40
N ALA A 29 3.96 -21.04 -1.91
CA ALA A 29 3.29 -22.28 -1.52
C ALA A 29 3.43 -22.63 -0.04
N ASP A 30 4.49 -22.15 0.62
CA ASP A 30 4.74 -22.33 2.05
C ASP A 30 4.13 -21.20 2.91
N LYS A 31 3.26 -20.38 2.33
CA LYS A 31 2.64 -19.19 2.95
C LYS A 31 3.60 -18.03 3.21
N GLY A 32 4.85 -18.14 2.77
CA GLY A 32 5.82 -17.06 2.82
C GLY A 32 5.55 -15.99 1.76
N LEU A 33 6.19 -14.85 1.90
CA LEU A 33 6.10 -13.74 0.97
C LEU A 33 7.27 -13.79 -0.01
N PHE A 34 7.03 -13.41 -1.26
CA PHE A 34 8.11 -13.36 -2.24
C PHE A 34 9.03 -12.15 -2.00
N MET A 35 10.33 -12.41 -2.04
CA MET A 35 11.40 -11.42 -1.94
C MET A 35 12.35 -11.54 -3.12
N PRO A 36 12.82 -10.43 -3.71
CA PRO A 36 13.83 -10.51 -4.75
C PRO A 36 15.17 -10.95 -4.19
N PHE A 37 15.88 -11.81 -4.92
CA PHE A 37 17.23 -12.21 -4.55
C PHE A 37 18.20 -11.03 -4.52
N THR A 38 18.00 -10.08 -5.41
CA THR A 38 18.88 -8.92 -5.56
C THR A 38 18.07 -7.63 -5.57
N ILE A 39 18.49 -6.67 -4.77
CA ILE A 39 17.99 -5.30 -4.82
C ILE A 39 19.10 -4.47 -5.49
N LYS A 40 18.90 -4.09 -6.76
CA LYS A 40 19.91 -3.39 -7.53
C LYS A 40 20.05 -1.94 -7.09
N PRO A 41 21.26 -1.48 -6.71
CA PRO A 41 21.46 -0.06 -6.47
C PRO A 41 21.36 0.73 -7.78
N LEU A 42 20.90 1.98 -7.67
CA LEU A 42 20.93 2.90 -8.78
C LEU A 42 22.26 3.68 -8.77
N PRO A 43 22.75 4.12 -9.94
CA PRO A 43 24.04 4.81 -9.99
C PRO A 43 23.99 6.17 -9.31
N GLN A 44 25.14 6.62 -8.80
CA GLN A 44 25.23 7.92 -8.11
C GLN A 44 24.77 9.08 -8.98
N GLU A 45 25.03 9.03 -10.29
CA GLU A 45 24.60 10.04 -11.27
C GLU A 45 23.08 10.22 -11.28
N PHE A 46 22.32 9.15 -11.05
CA PHE A 46 20.86 9.23 -10.95
C PHE A 46 20.46 10.11 -9.76
N TYR A 47 21.08 9.93 -8.60
CA TYR A 47 20.79 10.74 -7.42
C TYR A 47 21.29 12.18 -7.56
N ASP A 48 22.43 12.36 -8.23
CA ASP A 48 22.98 13.69 -8.44
C ASP A 48 22.07 14.56 -9.32
N SER A 49 21.36 13.95 -10.27
CA SER A 49 20.51 14.65 -11.24
C SER A 49 19.01 14.43 -11.02
N ILE A 50 18.62 13.75 -9.95
CA ILE A 50 17.22 13.33 -9.73
C ILE A 50 16.25 14.52 -9.66
N ASP A 51 16.72 15.66 -9.17
CA ASP A 51 15.93 16.91 -9.08
C ASP A 51 15.62 17.52 -10.45
N THR A 52 16.28 17.06 -11.51
CA THR A 52 15.99 17.50 -12.89
C THR A 52 14.96 16.61 -13.60
N LEU A 53 14.59 15.49 -13.00
CA LEU A 53 13.71 14.49 -13.62
C LEU A 53 12.28 14.62 -13.10
N GLY A 54 11.31 14.34 -13.98
CA GLY A 54 9.90 14.26 -13.58
C GLY A 54 9.58 12.94 -12.89
N PHE A 55 8.43 12.88 -12.25
CA PHE A 55 8.02 11.70 -11.48
C PHE A 55 7.99 10.42 -12.31
N GLN A 56 7.39 10.47 -13.49
CA GLN A 56 7.27 9.29 -14.36
C GLN A 56 8.64 8.74 -14.78
N GLU A 57 9.60 9.61 -15.10
CA GLU A 57 10.94 9.17 -15.48
C GLU A 57 11.72 8.60 -14.30
N ILE A 58 11.60 9.22 -13.12
CA ILE A 58 12.20 8.70 -11.88
C ILE A 58 11.65 7.29 -11.62
N ALA A 59 10.33 7.15 -11.67
CA ALA A 59 9.66 5.88 -11.42
C ALA A 59 10.04 4.82 -12.45
N TYR A 60 10.20 5.19 -13.73
CA TYR A 60 10.65 4.25 -14.75
C TYR A 60 12.03 3.69 -14.43
N ARG A 61 12.96 4.54 -14.02
CA ARG A 61 14.33 4.09 -13.68
C ARG A 61 14.34 3.16 -12.47
N VAL A 62 13.50 3.45 -11.48
CA VAL A 62 13.32 2.57 -10.31
C VAL A 62 12.68 1.24 -10.74
N ALA A 63 11.63 1.30 -11.57
CA ALA A 63 10.96 0.11 -12.09
C ALA A 63 11.90 -0.76 -12.93
N ASP A 64 12.75 -0.15 -13.73
CA ASP A 64 13.73 -0.87 -14.54
C ASP A 64 14.69 -1.69 -13.66
N ALA A 65 15.09 -1.16 -12.51
CA ALA A 65 15.93 -1.89 -11.57
C ALA A 65 15.23 -3.13 -11.00
N PHE A 66 13.91 -3.10 -10.83
CA PHE A 66 13.14 -4.25 -10.34
C PHE A 66 12.67 -5.19 -11.45
N PHE A 67 12.25 -4.66 -12.59
CA PHE A 67 11.47 -5.40 -13.58
C PHE A 67 12.08 -5.41 -14.98
N GLY A 68 13.14 -4.64 -15.23
CA GLY A 68 13.67 -4.42 -16.58
C GLY A 68 14.24 -5.66 -17.25
N GLU A 69 14.64 -6.69 -16.49
CA GLU A 69 15.11 -7.95 -17.06
C GLU A 69 13.96 -8.87 -17.49
N ASP A 70 12.75 -8.63 -16.98
CA ASP A 70 11.58 -9.48 -17.22
C ASP A 70 10.57 -8.86 -18.17
N VAL A 71 10.58 -7.53 -18.29
CA VAL A 71 9.61 -6.77 -19.08
C VAL A 71 10.38 -5.91 -20.09
N PRO A 72 10.02 -5.94 -21.39
CA PRO A 72 10.69 -5.09 -22.39
C PRO A 72 10.60 -3.62 -22.00
N ALA A 73 11.67 -2.87 -22.27
CA ALA A 73 11.82 -1.48 -21.84
C ALA A 73 10.64 -0.58 -22.24
N ASP A 74 10.19 -0.67 -23.50
CA ASP A 74 9.07 0.15 -23.98
C ASP A 74 7.77 -0.19 -23.27
N THR A 75 7.52 -1.48 -23.02
CA THR A 75 6.34 -1.96 -22.31
C THR A 75 6.36 -1.50 -20.86
N LEU A 76 7.50 -1.64 -20.19
CA LEU A 76 7.65 -1.22 -18.79
C LEU A 76 7.46 0.30 -18.66
N LYS A 77 8.04 1.06 -19.58
CA LYS A 77 7.88 2.52 -19.61
C LYS A 77 6.40 2.91 -19.76
N GLN A 78 5.68 2.25 -20.65
CA GLN A 78 4.26 2.51 -20.84
C GLN A 78 3.46 2.16 -19.58
N ILE A 79 3.74 1.02 -18.95
CA ILE A 79 3.07 0.61 -17.70
C ILE A 79 3.28 1.68 -16.62
N VAL A 80 4.51 2.14 -16.44
CA VAL A 80 4.84 3.15 -15.42
C VAL A 80 4.15 4.48 -15.71
N TYR A 81 4.25 4.97 -16.94
CA TYR A 81 3.69 6.27 -17.33
C TYR A 81 2.16 6.26 -17.24
N ASP A 82 1.51 5.18 -17.65
CA ASP A 82 0.05 5.04 -17.53
C ASP A 82 -0.38 4.92 -16.06
N THR A 83 0.41 4.24 -15.23
CA THR A 83 0.14 4.13 -13.81
C THR A 83 0.16 5.50 -13.13
N LEU A 84 1.16 6.32 -13.46
CA LEU A 84 1.41 7.61 -12.80
C LEU A 84 0.86 8.78 -13.63
N SER A 85 -0.44 8.75 -13.90
CA SER A 85 -1.15 9.84 -14.60
C SER A 85 -1.52 11.01 -13.67
N PHE A 86 -1.05 10.99 -12.43
CA PHE A 86 -1.30 12.01 -11.41
C PHE A 86 -0.02 12.33 -10.66
N ASP A 87 0.04 13.52 -10.05
CA ASP A 87 1.20 13.97 -9.31
C ASP A 87 1.16 13.49 -7.84
N VAL A 88 2.34 13.55 -7.21
CA VAL A 88 2.54 13.25 -5.79
C VAL A 88 3.33 14.42 -5.19
N PRO A 89 2.68 15.57 -4.97
CA PRO A 89 3.40 16.78 -4.57
C PRO A 89 3.87 16.72 -3.12
N LEU A 90 5.04 17.32 -2.89
CA LEU A 90 5.58 17.58 -1.57
C LEU A 90 5.12 18.96 -1.13
N VAL A 91 4.36 19.03 -0.03
CA VAL A 91 3.77 20.27 0.47
C VAL A 91 4.38 20.63 1.83
N LYS A 92 4.90 21.85 1.94
CA LYS A 92 5.43 22.34 3.21
C LYS A 92 4.29 22.59 4.20
N VAL A 93 4.36 21.99 5.37
CA VAL A 93 3.38 22.17 6.45
C VAL A 93 3.95 23.07 7.54
N THR A 94 5.17 22.78 8.01
CA THR A 94 5.92 23.65 8.92
C THR A 94 7.29 23.92 8.33
N GLU A 95 8.16 24.64 9.03
CA GLU A 95 9.50 24.98 8.53
C GLU A 95 10.33 23.74 8.19
N ASN A 96 10.17 22.64 8.92
CA ASN A 96 10.97 21.42 8.76
C ASN A 96 10.14 20.15 8.56
N ILE A 97 8.81 20.26 8.39
CA ILE A 97 7.93 19.12 8.15
C ILE A 97 7.13 19.31 6.87
N TYR A 98 7.22 18.33 5.96
CA TYR A 98 6.55 18.31 4.67
C TYR A 98 5.58 17.14 4.60
N SER A 99 4.47 17.33 3.89
CA SER A 99 3.52 16.28 3.53
C SER A 99 3.82 15.80 2.11
N LEU A 100 4.00 14.50 1.94
CA LEU A 100 3.97 13.88 0.61
C LEU A 100 2.54 13.45 0.35
N GLU A 101 1.84 14.19 -0.51
CA GLU A 101 0.43 13.96 -0.78
C GLU A 101 0.23 12.83 -1.78
N LEU A 102 -0.14 11.66 -1.27
CA LEU A 102 -0.32 10.43 -2.06
C LEU A 102 -1.78 10.22 -2.48
N PHE A 103 -2.60 11.27 -2.43
CA PHE A 103 -4.05 11.16 -2.58
C PHE A 103 -4.61 11.84 -3.84
N HIS A 104 -3.78 12.07 -4.86
CA HIS A 104 -4.21 12.72 -6.11
C HIS A 104 -4.57 11.74 -7.23
N GLY A 105 -4.50 10.45 -6.96
CA GLY A 105 -4.90 9.41 -7.91
C GLY A 105 -6.43 9.24 -7.98
N PRO A 106 -6.90 8.28 -8.79
CA PRO A 106 -8.33 8.10 -9.05
C PRO A 106 -9.20 7.84 -7.82
N THR A 107 -8.67 7.16 -6.80
CA THR A 107 -9.43 6.85 -5.58
C THR A 107 -8.97 7.65 -4.36
N LEU A 108 -8.07 8.61 -4.55
CA LEU A 108 -7.61 9.54 -3.53
C LEU A 108 -6.92 8.84 -2.35
N ALA A 109 -6.17 7.77 -2.63
CA ALA A 109 -5.33 7.07 -1.64
C ALA A 109 -4.02 6.61 -2.28
N PHE A 110 -2.99 6.42 -1.46
CA PHE A 110 -1.66 6.01 -1.93
C PHE A 110 -1.67 4.68 -2.70
N LYS A 111 -2.65 3.85 -2.41
CA LYS A 111 -2.78 2.50 -2.99
C LYS A 111 -3.09 2.52 -4.49
N ASP A 112 -3.46 3.67 -5.04
CA ASP A 112 -3.64 3.84 -6.48
C ASP A 112 -2.37 3.49 -7.26
N VAL A 113 -1.19 3.82 -6.74
CA VAL A 113 0.09 3.50 -7.39
C VAL A 113 0.25 1.99 -7.56
N GLY A 114 0.19 1.25 -6.46
CA GLY A 114 0.35 -0.21 -6.50
C GLY A 114 -0.78 -0.93 -7.22
N GLY A 115 -2.02 -0.52 -7.02
CA GLY A 115 -3.19 -1.13 -7.66
C GLY A 115 -3.16 -0.96 -9.17
N ARG A 116 -2.88 0.23 -9.66
CA ARG A 116 -2.79 0.52 -11.10
C ARG A 116 -1.59 -0.17 -11.75
N PHE A 117 -0.44 -0.17 -11.08
CA PHE A 117 0.75 -0.85 -11.60
C PHE A 117 0.53 -2.35 -11.71
N MET A 118 0.03 -2.99 -10.66
CA MET A 118 -0.26 -4.43 -10.68
C MET A 118 -1.23 -4.81 -11.79
N ALA A 119 -2.29 -4.01 -11.98
CA ALA A 119 -3.28 -4.27 -13.02
C ALA A 119 -2.64 -4.30 -14.42
N ARG A 120 -1.77 -3.36 -14.69
CA ARG A 120 -1.09 -3.24 -15.99
C ARG A 120 -0.05 -4.33 -16.19
N LEU A 121 0.70 -4.64 -15.16
CA LEU A 121 1.73 -5.69 -15.22
C LEU A 121 1.08 -7.08 -15.38
N LEU A 122 0.08 -7.39 -14.58
CA LEU A 122 -0.65 -8.65 -14.67
C LEU A 122 -1.36 -8.79 -16.01
N GLY A 123 -1.98 -7.73 -16.50
CA GLY A 123 -2.59 -7.69 -17.83
C GLY A 123 -1.57 -7.98 -18.93
N TYR A 124 -0.38 -7.43 -18.83
CA TYR A 124 0.72 -7.73 -19.77
C TYR A 124 1.06 -9.22 -19.79
N PHE A 125 1.25 -9.83 -18.62
CA PHE A 125 1.57 -11.26 -18.55
C PHE A 125 0.46 -12.15 -19.11
N ILE A 126 -0.79 -11.81 -18.84
CA ILE A 126 -1.95 -12.57 -19.37
C ILE A 126 -1.98 -12.49 -20.89
N ARG A 127 -1.81 -11.31 -21.48
CA ARG A 127 -1.81 -11.13 -22.94
C ARG A 127 -0.63 -11.87 -23.59
N LYS A 128 0.55 -11.77 -22.99
CA LYS A 128 1.77 -12.40 -23.49
C LYS A 128 1.65 -13.93 -23.59
N GLU A 129 1.07 -14.54 -22.56
CA GLU A 129 0.98 -16.00 -22.44
C GLU A 129 -0.30 -16.59 -23.04
N GLY A 130 -1.26 -15.76 -23.46
CA GLY A 130 -2.59 -16.23 -23.89
C GLY A 130 -3.32 -16.99 -22.80
N LYS A 131 -3.10 -16.64 -21.54
CA LYS A 131 -3.62 -17.38 -20.39
C LYS A 131 -5.12 -17.25 -20.22
N LYS A 132 -5.69 -18.23 -19.49
CA LYS A 132 -7.07 -18.22 -19.03
C LYS A 132 -7.31 -17.07 -18.06
N GLN A 133 -8.59 -16.74 -17.83
CA GLN A 133 -9.00 -15.72 -16.88
C GLN A 133 -8.34 -15.91 -15.51
N VAL A 134 -7.84 -14.81 -14.96
CA VAL A 134 -7.31 -14.74 -13.60
C VAL A 134 -8.38 -14.10 -12.71
N ASN A 135 -8.60 -14.71 -11.56
CA ASN A 135 -9.54 -14.22 -10.55
C ASN A 135 -8.75 -13.61 -9.39
N VAL A 136 -8.87 -12.30 -9.23
CA VAL A 136 -8.19 -11.56 -8.18
C VAL A 136 -9.08 -11.50 -6.96
N LEU A 137 -8.59 -12.01 -5.82
CA LEU A 137 -9.27 -11.88 -4.54
C LEU A 137 -8.58 -10.80 -3.72
N VAL A 138 -9.36 -9.91 -3.15
CA VAL A 138 -8.83 -8.85 -2.29
C VAL A 138 -9.75 -8.65 -1.08
N ALA A 139 -9.17 -8.80 0.12
CA ALA A 139 -9.82 -8.40 1.36
C ALA A 139 -9.46 -6.94 1.64
N THR A 140 -10.44 -6.14 2.04
CA THR A 140 -10.22 -4.70 2.22
C THR A 140 -10.89 -4.16 3.47
N SER A 141 -10.24 -3.17 4.09
CA SER A 141 -10.83 -2.26 5.08
C SER A 141 -11.33 -0.96 4.44
N GLY A 142 -11.22 -0.84 3.10
CA GLY A 142 -11.72 0.30 2.32
C GLY A 142 -10.81 0.70 1.16
N ASP A 143 -9.66 1.29 1.43
CA ASP A 143 -8.81 1.89 0.40
C ASP A 143 -8.15 0.87 -0.54
N THR A 144 -7.75 -0.28 -0.03
CA THR A 144 -7.16 -1.34 -0.89
C THR A 144 -8.17 -1.81 -1.93
N GLY A 145 -9.39 -2.13 -1.51
CA GLY A 145 -10.44 -2.55 -2.42
C GLY A 145 -10.79 -1.48 -3.44
N SER A 146 -10.86 -0.23 -2.99
CA SER A 146 -11.11 0.93 -3.88
C SER A 146 -10.06 1.04 -4.97
N ALA A 147 -8.78 1.03 -4.57
CA ALA A 147 -7.66 1.19 -5.51
C ALA A 147 -7.52 0.00 -6.47
N VAL A 148 -7.65 -1.22 -5.96
CA VAL A 148 -7.56 -2.44 -6.77
C VAL A 148 -8.71 -2.50 -7.76
N ALA A 149 -9.94 -2.32 -7.30
CA ALA A 149 -11.12 -2.38 -8.17
C ALA A 149 -11.03 -1.35 -9.29
N ASN A 150 -10.68 -0.11 -8.97
CA ASN A 150 -10.53 0.94 -9.98
C ASN A 150 -9.35 0.69 -10.91
N GLY A 151 -8.22 0.18 -10.41
CA GLY A 151 -7.05 -0.12 -11.20
C GLY A 151 -7.27 -1.25 -12.20
N PHE A 152 -8.06 -2.25 -11.83
CA PHE A 152 -8.36 -3.42 -12.68
C PHE A 152 -9.62 -3.25 -13.51
N LEU A 153 -10.41 -2.20 -13.32
CA LEU A 153 -11.66 -2.00 -14.04
C LEU A 153 -11.44 -2.05 -15.55
N GLY A 154 -12.17 -2.96 -16.22
CA GLY A 154 -12.12 -3.11 -17.67
C GLY A 154 -10.89 -3.84 -18.20
N VAL A 155 -9.99 -4.35 -17.35
CA VAL A 155 -8.82 -5.10 -17.81
C VAL A 155 -9.25 -6.49 -18.26
N GLU A 156 -9.02 -6.79 -19.54
CA GLU A 156 -9.41 -8.07 -20.16
C GLU A 156 -8.68 -9.24 -19.51
N GLY A 157 -9.40 -10.32 -19.30
CA GLY A 157 -8.86 -11.56 -18.73
C GLY A 157 -8.75 -11.56 -17.20
N ILE A 158 -9.22 -10.51 -16.54
CA ILE A 158 -9.16 -10.40 -15.07
C ILE A 158 -10.55 -10.10 -14.51
N HIS A 159 -10.95 -10.87 -13.49
CA HIS A 159 -12.13 -10.56 -12.69
C HIS A 159 -11.69 -10.35 -11.24
N VAL A 160 -12.21 -9.32 -10.59
CA VAL A 160 -11.84 -8.95 -9.21
C VAL A 160 -13.02 -9.17 -8.28
N TYR A 161 -12.76 -9.88 -7.18
CA TYR A 161 -13.71 -10.08 -6.07
C TYR A 161 -13.20 -9.33 -4.85
N VAL A 162 -13.95 -8.31 -4.44
CA VAL A 162 -13.61 -7.46 -3.29
C VAL A 162 -14.43 -7.92 -2.10
N LEU A 163 -13.75 -8.43 -1.06
CA LEU A 163 -14.38 -8.85 0.19
C LEU A 163 -14.21 -7.75 1.23
N TYR A 164 -15.30 -7.25 1.77
CA TYR A 164 -15.25 -6.18 2.75
C TYR A 164 -16.23 -6.44 3.91
N PRO A 165 -15.90 -5.95 5.13
CA PRO A 165 -16.72 -6.20 6.31
C PRO A 165 -17.95 -5.28 6.31
N LYS A 166 -19.14 -5.89 6.39
CA LYS A 166 -20.42 -5.17 6.43
C LYS A 166 -20.46 -4.14 7.54
N GLY A 167 -20.79 -2.90 7.18
CA GLY A 167 -20.98 -1.80 8.13
C GLY A 167 -19.69 -1.25 8.75
N LYS A 168 -18.51 -1.69 8.31
CA LYS A 168 -17.22 -1.30 8.91
C LYS A 168 -16.31 -0.52 7.95
N VAL A 169 -16.82 -0.17 6.79
CA VAL A 169 -16.14 0.64 5.79
C VAL A 169 -16.94 1.92 5.64
N SER A 170 -16.26 3.07 5.47
CA SER A 170 -16.98 4.33 5.27
C SER A 170 -17.83 4.28 4.00
N GLU A 171 -18.92 5.02 3.97
CA GLU A 171 -19.80 5.05 2.80
C GLU A 171 -19.06 5.47 1.54
N ILE A 172 -18.17 6.45 1.65
CA ILE A 172 -17.37 6.94 0.52
C ILE A 172 -16.44 5.83 0.01
N GLN A 173 -15.75 5.14 0.89
CA GLN A 173 -14.87 4.02 0.50
C GLN A 173 -15.67 2.88 -0.14
N GLU A 174 -16.79 2.52 0.46
CA GLU A 174 -17.65 1.45 -0.05
C GLU A 174 -18.14 1.76 -1.47
N LYS A 175 -18.60 2.96 -1.72
CA LYS A 175 -19.07 3.39 -3.04
C LYS A 175 -17.98 3.35 -4.11
N GLN A 176 -16.72 3.45 -3.75
CA GLN A 176 -15.62 3.41 -4.71
C GLN A 176 -15.41 2.04 -5.35
N PHE A 177 -15.89 0.95 -4.76
CA PHE A 177 -15.79 -0.38 -5.36
C PHE A 177 -17.15 -1.07 -5.58
N THR A 178 -18.23 -0.61 -4.92
CA THR A 178 -19.55 -1.22 -5.10
C THR A 178 -20.34 -0.68 -6.28
N THR A 179 -19.89 0.43 -6.88
CA THR A 179 -20.61 1.10 -7.98
C THR A 179 -20.07 0.78 -9.36
N LEU A 180 -19.00 -0.01 -9.46
CA LEU A 180 -18.25 -0.18 -10.71
C LEU A 180 -18.87 -1.19 -11.68
N GLY A 181 -19.32 -2.34 -11.20
CA GLY A 181 -19.81 -3.40 -12.07
C GLY A 181 -18.74 -3.99 -12.99
N GLN A 182 -19.11 -4.38 -14.20
CA GLN A 182 -18.22 -4.98 -15.20
C GLN A 182 -17.47 -6.19 -14.62
N ASN A 183 -16.13 -6.16 -14.63
CA ASN A 183 -15.28 -7.25 -14.11
C ASN A 183 -15.01 -7.14 -12.61
N ILE A 184 -15.77 -6.32 -11.88
CA ILE A 184 -15.62 -6.12 -10.44
C ILE A 184 -16.87 -6.64 -9.73
N THR A 185 -16.68 -7.51 -8.74
CA THR A 185 -17.75 -8.01 -7.87
C THR A 185 -17.41 -7.71 -6.41
N ALA A 186 -18.32 -7.01 -5.74
CA ALA A 186 -18.17 -6.69 -4.32
C ALA A 186 -18.95 -7.71 -3.47
N LEU A 187 -18.29 -8.30 -2.49
CA LEU A 187 -18.86 -9.26 -1.55
C LEU A 187 -18.90 -8.64 -0.15
N GLU A 188 -20.10 -8.37 0.33
CA GLU A 188 -20.32 -7.80 1.65
C GLU A 188 -20.36 -8.93 2.68
N VAL A 189 -19.27 -9.05 3.45
CA VAL A 189 -19.08 -10.16 4.40
C VAL A 189 -19.67 -9.79 5.76
N ASP A 190 -20.51 -10.66 6.29
CA ASP A 190 -21.04 -10.51 7.65
C ASP A 190 -20.00 -10.95 8.68
N GLY A 191 -19.02 -10.07 8.92
CA GLY A 191 -17.88 -10.33 9.77
C GLY A 191 -16.95 -9.12 9.87
N THR A 192 -15.71 -9.41 10.25
CA THR A 192 -14.65 -8.42 10.40
C THR A 192 -13.72 -8.40 9.18
N PHE A 193 -12.78 -7.43 9.15
CA PHE A 193 -11.71 -7.44 8.15
C PHE A 193 -10.87 -8.72 8.26
N ASP A 194 -10.57 -9.16 9.48
CA ASP A 194 -9.81 -10.41 9.69
C ASP A 194 -10.56 -11.62 9.12
N ASP A 195 -11.90 -11.63 9.21
CA ASP A 195 -12.74 -12.67 8.59
C ASP A 195 -12.61 -12.63 7.06
N CYS A 196 -12.60 -11.45 6.47
CA CYS A 196 -12.39 -11.29 5.02
C CYS A 196 -11.02 -11.82 4.60
N GLN A 197 -9.97 -11.50 5.34
CA GLN A 197 -8.62 -12.02 5.07
C GLN A 197 -8.56 -13.54 5.22
N ALA A 198 -9.24 -14.09 6.24
CA ALA A 198 -9.28 -15.53 6.45
C ALA A 198 -9.95 -16.27 5.28
N LEU A 199 -11.03 -15.71 4.73
CA LEU A 199 -11.69 -16.27 3.55
C LEU A 199 -10.75 -16.31 2.35
N VAL A 200 -10.03 -15.22 2.10
CA VAL A 200 -9.08 -15.15 0.98
C VAL A 200 -7.95 -16.16 1.17
N LYS A 201 -7.36 -16.23 2.35
CA LYS A 201 -6.29 -17.20 2.66
C LYS A 201 -6.77 -18.64 2.50
N ALA A 202 -7.98 -18.95 2.99
CA ALA A 202 -8.57 -20.28 2.85
C ALA A 202 -8.78 -20.66 1.38
N ALA A 203 -9.20 -19.73 0.53
CA ALA A 203 -9.35 -19.97 -0.91
C ALA A 203 -8.00 -20.32 -1.56
N PHE A 204 -6.92 -19.63 -1.19
CA PHE A 204 -5.58 -19.93 -1.71
C PHE A 204 -5.07 -21.30 -1.28
N MET A 205 -5.50 -21.79 -0.13
CA MET A 205 -5.09 -23.09 0.40
C MET A 205 -5.99 -24.25 -0.06
N ASP A 206 -7.12 -23.97 -0.69
CA ASP A 206 -8.08 -24.99 -1.11
C ASP A 206 -7.66 -25.60 -2.44
N LYS A 207 -7.31 -26.88 -2.42
CA LYS A 207 -6.81 -27.60 -3.59
C LYS A 207 -7.87 -27.71 -4.71
N GLU A 208 -9.12 -27.92 -4.35
CA GLU A 208 -10.20 -28.05 -5.32
C GLU A 208 -10.43 -26.74 -6.08
N LEU A 209 -10.49 -25.62 -5.37
CA LEU A 209 -10.61 -24.30 -6.01
C LEU A 209 -9.43 -24.02 -6.94
N ASN A 210 -8.22 -24.27 -6.47
CA ASN A 210 -7.01 -23.98 -7.25
C ASN A 210 -6.81 -24.92 -8.44
N SER A 211 -7.48 -26.08 -8.46
CA SER A 211 -7.50 -26.96 -9.63
C SER A 211 -8.41 -26.44 -10.74
N ARG A 212 -9.40 -25.61 -10.42
CA ARG A 212 -10.39 -25.09 -11.38
C ARG A 212 -10.18 -23.62 -11.73
N LEU A 213 -9.69 -22.83 -10.81
CA LEU A 213 -9.56 -21.36 -10.95
C LEU A 213 -8.11 -20.94 -10.77
N GLN A 214 -7.67 -19.99 -11.60
CA GLN A 214 -6.43 -19.27 -11.34
C GLN A 214 -6.76 -18.13 -10.38
N LEU A 215 -6.32 -18.27 -9.12
CA LEU A 215 -6.52 -17.27 -8.09
C LEU A 215 -5.24 -16.48 -7.87
N THR A 216 -5.36 -15.16 -7.68
CA THR A 216 -4.27 -14.32 -7.22
C THR A 216 -4.76 -13.29 -6.21
N SER A 217 -3.87 -12.85 -5.33
CA SER A 217 -4.19 -11.81 -4.33
C SER A 217 -3.64 -10.47 -4.77
N ALA A 218 -4.47 -9.45 -4.71
CA ALA A 218 -4.04 -8.07 -4.91
C ALA A 218 -3.78 -7.32 -3.60
N ASN A 219 -3.64 -8.02 -2.50
CA ASN A 219 -3.30 -7.43 -1.21
C ASN A 219 -1.84 -6.92 -1.20
N SER A 220 -1.48 -6.20 -0.15
CA SER A 220 -0.17 -5.54 -0.02
C SER A 220 1.04 -6.48 -0.02
N ILE A 221 0.80 -7.79 0.06
CA ILE A 221 1.85 -8.82 0.01
C ILE A 221 2.33 -9.12 -1.41
N ASN A 222 1.53 -8.83 -2.43
CA ASN A 222 1.92 -9.09 -3.82
C ASN A 222 3.05 -8.16 -4.24
N VAL A 223 4.11 -8.72 -4.85
CA VAL A 223 5.29 -7.94 -5.27
C VAL A 223 4.93 -6.82 -6.25
N ALA A 224 3.93 -7.01 -7.10
CA ALA A 224 3.48 -5.99 -8.03
C ALA A 224 2.68 -4.86 -7.34
N ARG A 225 2.21 -5.09 -6.11
CA ARG A 225 1.53 -4.09 -5.28
C ARG A 225 2.49 -3.28 -4.44
N PHE A 226 3.46 -3.93 -3.76
CA PHE A 226 4.29 -3.20 -2.83
C PHE A 226 5.53 -2.56 -3.47
N LEU A 227 6.22 -3.22 -4.42
CA LEU A 227 7.43 -2.68 -5.02
C LEU A 227 7.22 -1.31 -5.69
N PRO A 228 6.12 -1.06 -6.44
CA PRO A 228 5.90 0.26 -7.06
C PRO A 228 5.74 1.39 -6.05
N GLN A 229 5.43 1.10 -4.80
CA GLN A 229 5.34 2.12 -3.76
C GLN A 229 6.71 2.76 -3.48
N ALA A 230 7.82 2.12 -3.90
CA ALA A 230 9.13 2.73 -3.82
C ALA A 230 9.23 4.01 -4.67
N PHE A 231 8.49 4.10 -5.78
CA PHE A 231 8.58 5.21 -6.74
C PHE A 231 8.44 6.58 -6.08
N TYR A 232 7.45 6.76 -5.21
CA TYR A 232 7.19 8.08 -4.64
C TYR A 232 8.19 8.46 -3.53
N TYR A 233 8.91 7.51 -2.96
CA TYR A 233 10.02 7.84 -2.04
C TYR A 233 11.15 8.53 -2.78
N PHE A 234 11.50 8.04 -3.97
CA PHE A 234 12.50 8.69 -4.81
C PHE A 234 12.04 10.07 -5.25
N TYR A 235 10.77 10.22 -5.59
CA TYR A 235 10.22 11.52 -5.98
C TYR A 235 10.15 12.49 -4.79
N ALA A 236 9.88 12.01 -3.60
CA ALA A 236 9.96 12.84 -2.39
C ALA A 236 11.37 13.40 -2.21
N TYR A 237 12.38 12.57 -2.37
CA TYR A 237 13.78 13.00 -2.30
C TYR A 237 14.11 14.04 -3.38
N ALA A 238 13.67 13.81 -4.62
CA ALA A 238 13.86 14.77 -5.71
C ALA A 238 13.28 16.14 -5.37
N GLN A 239 12.06 16.15 -4.84
CA GLN A 239 11.39 17.40 -4.46
C GLN A 239 12.06 18.09 -3.27
N LEU A 240 12.53 17.34 -2.28
CA LEU A 240 13.34 17.88 -1.17
C LEU A 240 14.63 18.51 -1.71
N LYS A 241 15.28 17.87 -2.65
CA LYS A 241 16.51 18.37 -3.25
C LYS A 241 16.28 19.68 -3.99
N ARG A 242 15.17 19.79 -4.73
CA ARG A 242 14.75 21.05 -5.38
C ARG A 242 14.54 22.17 -4.37
N ALA A 243 14.02 21.83 -3.19
CA ALA A 243 13.77 22.79 -2.10
C ALA A 243 15.02 23.10 -1.26
N GLY A 244 16.14 22.45 -1.53
CA GLY A 244 17.37 22.62 -0.72
C GLY A 244 17.26 21.96 0.66
N LYS A 245 16.39 20.97 0.85
CA LYS A 245 16.07 20.32 2.12
C LYS A 245 16.38 18.82 2.15
N ALA A 246 17.16 18.30 1.21
CA ALA A 246 17.41 16.87 1.09
C ALA A 246 18.45 16.32 2.09
N ALA A 247 19.26 17.19 2.72
CA ALA A 247 20.21 16.75 3.72
C ALA A 247 19.47 16.28 4.99
N ASN A 248 19.86 15.13 5.53
CA ASN A 248 19.27 14.56 6.75
C ASN A 248 17.75 14.38 6.69
N ALA A 249 17.26 13.87 5.58
CA ALA A 249 15.82 13.60 5.39
C ALA A 249 15.36 12.42 6.24
N VAL A 250 14.25 12.60 6.95
CA VAL A 250 13.58 11.57 7.76
C VAL A 250 12.19 11.37 7.18
N ILE A 251 11.84 10.12 6.87
CA ILE A 251 10.51 9.82 6.35
C ILE A 251 9.70 9.06 7.40
N CYS A 252 8.53 9.60 7.74
CA CYS A 252 7.57 8.93 8.62
C CYS A 252 6.43 8.32 7.81
N VAL A 253 6.19 7.06 8.03
CA VAL A 253 5.16 6.29 7.32
C VAL A 253 4.11 5.82 8.31
N PRO A 254 2.84 6.30 8.16
CA PRO A 254 1.72 5.68 8.86
C PRO A 254 1.61 4.22 8.41
N SER A 255 1.72 3.27 9.34
CA SER A 255 1.96 1.88 8.98
C SER A 255 0.93 0.93 9.59
N GLY A 256 0.24 0.20 8.73
CA GLY A 256 -0.66 -0.90 9.08
C GLY A 256 -0.07 -2.24 8.67
N ASN A 257 -0.17 -2.60 7.38
CA ASN A 257 0.39 -3.85 6.83
C ASN A 257 1.90 -3.78 6.53
N PHE A 258 2.51 -2.62 6.65
CA PHE A 258 3.94 -2.38 6.43
C PHE A 258 4.44 -2.54 4.98
N GLY A 259 3.54 -2.67 4.01
CA GLY A 259 3.92 -2.70 2.59
C GLY A 259 4.57 -1.40 2.14
N ASN A 260 4.00 -0.27 2.54
CA ASN A 260 4.48 1.05 2.16
C ASN A 260 5.90 1.31 2.68
N ILE A 261 6.13 1.18 3.99
CA ILE A 261 7.45 1.42 4.56
C ILE A 261 8.49 0.42 4.02
N THR A 262 8.10 -0.83 3.79
CA THR A 262 8.99 -1.85 3.21
C THR A 262 9.52 -1.40 1.84
N ALA A 263 8.66 -0.82 1.01
CA ALA A 263 9.08 -0.25 -0.28
C ALA A 263 10.10 0.90 -0.10
N GLY A 264 9.88 1.74 0.91
CA GLY A 264 10.84 2.80 1.27
C GLY A 264 12.19 2.24 1.71
N LEU A 265 12.19 1.17 2.47
CA LEU A 265 13.42 0.48 2.90
C LEU A 265 14.16 -0.11 1.70
N PHE A 266 13.45 -0.65 0.72
CA PHE A 266 14.06 -1.09 -0.55
C PHE A 266 14.73 0.10 -1.25
N GLY A 267 14.07 1.25 -1.28
CA GLY A 267 14.66 2.47 -1.84
C GLY A 267 15.99 2.83 -1.17
N LYS A 268 16.04 2.74 0.15
CA LYS A 268 17.27 2.99 0.90
C LYS A 268 18.38 2.00 0.50
N ARG A 269 18.05 0.72 0.33
CA ARG A 269 18.98 -0.31 -0.16
C ARG A 269 19.45 -0.05 -1.58
N MET A 270 18.68 0.69 -2.37
CA MET A 270 19.04 1.09 -3.73
C MET A 270 19.93 2.34 -3.78
N GLY A 271 20.24 2.92 -2.63
CA GLY A 271 21.07 4.10 -2.49
C GLY A 271 20.33 5.40 -2.22
N LEU A 272 19.00 5.37 -2.06
CA LEU A 272 18.21 6.57 -1.76
C LEU A 272 18.71 7.20 -0.44
N PRO A 273 19.15 8.49 -0.47
CA PRO A 273 19.79 9.11 0.70
C PRO A 273 18.79 9.56 1.77
N ILE A 274 18.10 8.62 2.36
CA ILE A 274 17.22 8.86 3.51
C ILE A 274 17.98 8.49 4.78
N LYS A 275 18.02 9.40 5.74
CA LYS A 275 18.76 9.22 6.98
C LYS A 275 18.17 8.09 7.83
N ARG A 276 16.86 8.12 8.04
CA ARG A 276 16.13 7.13 8.84
C ARG A 276 14.64 7.18 8.55
N PHE A 277 13.94 6.15 9.04
CA PHE A 277 12.48 6.05 8.93
C PHE A 277 11.84 6.08 10.31
N ILE A 278 10.58 6.52 10.36
CA ILE A 278 9.71 6.37 11.52
C ILE A 278 8.47 5.61 11.06
N ALA A 279 8.17 4.49 11.72
CA ALA A 279 6.91 3.78 11.53
C ALA A 279 5.92 4.23 12.59
N SER A 280 4.88 4.95 12.19
CA SER A 280 3.87 5.45 13.12
C SER A 280 2.63 4.54 13.10
N ASN A 281 2.18 4.13 14.28
CA ASN A 281 1.01 3.28 14.47
C ASN A 281 -0.13 4.06 15.15
N ASN A 282 -1.33 3.52 15.07
CA ASN A 282 -2.43 3.84 15.96
C ASN A 282 -2.35 2.94 17.20
N ARG A 283 -3.47 2.64 17.86
CA ARG A 283 -3.50 1.74 19.03
C ARG A 283 -3.12 0.30 18.69
N ASN A 284 -3.13 -0.08 17.43
CA ASN A 284 -2.64 -1.36 16.96
C ASN A 284 -1.10 -1.26 16.79
N ASP A 285 -0.42 -1.23 17.90
CA ASP A 285 0.99 -0.86 18.03
C ASP A 285 1.96 -2.05 18.07
N ILE A 286 1.65 -3.10 17.32
CA ILE A 286 2.43 -4.35 17.31
C ILE A 286 3.91 -4.10 17.00
N PHE A 287 4.18 -3.30 15.98
CA PHE A 287 5.55 -2.99 15.59
C PHE A 287 6.25 -2.08 16.60
N TYR A 288 5.54 -1.09 17.13
CA TYR A 288 6.07 -0.23 18.19
C TYR A 288 6.51 -1.06 19.40
N GLN A 289 5.67 -2.00 19.84
CA GLN A 289 6.02 -2.89 20.95
C GLN A 289 7.21 -3.80 20.59
N TYR A 290 7.28 -4.29 19.35
CA TYR A 290 8.46 -5.04 18.89
C TYR A 290 9.74 -4.22 19.01
N LEU A 291 9.74 -2.96 18.63
CA LEU A 291 10.91 -2.10 18.78
C LEU A 291 11.32 -1.95 20.25
N GLN A 292 10.36 -1.86 21.16
CA GLN A 292 10.63 -1.71 22.59
C GLN A 292 11.12 -3.01 23.26
N THR A 293 10.58 -4.15 22.85
CA THR A 293 10.79 -5.42 23.57
C THR A 293 11.64 -6.44 22.83
N GLY A 294 11.79 -6.30 21.52
CA GLY A 294 12.42 -7.33 20.68
C GLY A 294 11.50 -8.51 20.38
N VAL A 295 10.27 -8.50 20.86
CA VAL A 295 9.30 -9.59 20.68
C VAL A 295 8.18 -9.15 19.78
N TYR A 296 7.95 -9.91 18.70
CA TYR A 296 6.82 -9.71 17.81
C TYR A 296 5.62 -10.51 18.34
N ALA A 297 4.62 -9.81 18.83
CA ALA A 297 3.45 -10.40 19.48
C ALA A 297 2.15 -9.91 18.82
N PRO A 298 1.73 -10.52 17.69
CA PRO A 298 0.46 -10.16 17.06
C PRO A 298 -0.71 -10.41 18.00
N ARG A 299 -1.74 -9.57 17.86
CA ARG A 299 -2.96 -9.66 18.65
C ARG A 299 -4.15 -9.19 17.82
N PRO A 300 -5.40 -9.49 18.24
CA PRO A 300 -6.58 -8.99 17.54
C PRO A 300 -6.55 -7.46 17.42
N SER A 301 -6.92 -6.94 16.24
CA SER A 301 -6.98 -5.50 16.01
C SER A 301 -8.13 -4.85 16.78
N VAL A 302 -7.94 -3.59 17.15
CA VAL A 302 -8.99 -2.75 17.74
C VAL A 302 -9.35 -1.64 16.75
N ALA A 303 -10.63 -1.27 16.71
CA ALA A 303 -11.12 -0.23 15.83
C ALA A 303 -10.61 1.15 16.26
N THR A 304 -10.15 1.95 15.30
CA THR A 304 -9.67 3.33 15.52
C THR A 304 -10.20 4.26 14.43
N ILE A 305 -10.03 5.57 14.62
CA ILE A 305 -10.36 6.57 13.60
C ILE A 305 -9.39 6.55 12.41
N ALA A 306 -8.21 5.95 12.56
CA ALA A 306 -7.26 5.72 11.47
C ALA A 306 -7.36 4.25 11.01
N ASN A 307 -8.51 3.87 10.48
CA ASN A 307 -8.95 2.49 10.33
C ASN A 307 -8.12 1.64 9.36
N ALA A 308 -7.45 2.24 8.40
CA ALA A 308 -6.58 1.48 7.48
C ALA A 308 -5.34 0.89 8.18
N MET A 309 -5.03 1.37 9.38
CA MET A 309 -3.96 0.85 10.24
C MET A 309 -4.48 -0.06 11.36
N ASP A 310 -5.74 -0.47 11.33
CA ASP A 310 -6.33 -1.42 12.27
C ASP A 310 -5.89 -2.84 11.92
N VAL A 311 -4.62 -3.13 12.15
CA VAL A 311 -3.97 -4.38 11.76
C VAL A 311 -3.25 -4.96 12.98
N GLY A 312 -3.66 -6.16 13.38
CA GLY A 312 -3.11 -6.87 14.54
C GLY A 312 -1.92 -7.77 14.23
N ASP A 313 -1.69 -8.06 12.94
CA ASP A 313 -0.58 -8.90 12.47
C ASP A 313 -0.11 -8.36 11.11
N PRO A 314 0.80 -7.37 11.10
CA PRO A 314 1.30 -6.74 9.87
C PRO A 314 1.89 -7.76 8.90
N SER A 315 1.24 -7.96 7.75
CA SER A 315 1.61 -9.00 6.78
C SER A 315 3.03 -8.86 6.25
N ASN A 316 3.50 -7.63 6.05
CA ASN A 316 4.83 -7.37 5.50
C ASN A 316 5.94 -7.32 6.56
N PHE A 317 5.64 -7.57 7.83
CA PHE A 317 6.67 -7.65 8.87
C PHE A 317 7.72 -8.73 8.53
N ALA A 318 7.29 -9.84 7.94
CA ALA A 318 8.19 -10.90 7.48
C ALA A 318 9.25 -10.37 6.49
N ARG A 319 8.86 -9.43 5.62
CA ARG A 319 9.80 -8.80 4.67
C ARG A 319 10.78 -7.87 5.38
N VAL A 320 10.31 -7.12 6.37
CA VAL A 320 11.19 -6.26 7.18
C VAL A 320 12.22 -7.13 7.90
N LEU A 321 11.79 -8.21 8.54
CA LEU A 321 12.72 -9.14 9.20
C LEU A 321 13.74 -9.72 8.22
N ASP A 322 13.28 -10.18 7.06
CA ASP A 322 14.15 -10.78 6.05
C ASP A 322 15.19 -9.77 5.53
N LEU A 323 14.77 -8.54 5.31
CA LEU A 323 15.63 -7.47 4.82
C LEU A 323 16.79 -7.16 5.78
N TYR A 324 16.59 -7.34 7.07
CA TYR A 324 17.59 -7.07 8.12
C TYR A 324 18.16 -8.34 8.73
N GLY A 325 17.98 -9.51 8.09
CA GLY A 325 18.48 -10.77 8.58
C GLY A 325 17.94 -11.18 9.95
N GLY A 326 16.73 -10.73 10.31
CA GLY A 326 16.10 -11.02 11.59
C GLY A 326 16.65 -10.21 12.76
N SER A 327 17.55 -9.27 12.52
CA SER A 327 18.22 -8.50 13.58
C SER A 327 17.37 -7.34 14.10
N HIS A 328 16.87 -7.44 15.32
CA HIS A 328 16.18 -6.36 16.00
C HIS A 328 17.07 -5.10 16.12
N ALA A 329 18.35 -5.29 16.44
CA ALA A 329 19.30 -4.18 16.56
C ALA A 329 19.46 -3.42 15.23
N ALA A 330 19.57 -4.15 14.11
CA ALA A 330 19.71 -3.55 12.79
C ALA A 330 18.44 -2.79 12.38
N ILE A 331 17.26 -3.34 12.67
CA ILE A 331 15.97 -2.68 12.42
C ILE A 331 15.89 -1.39 13.24
N SER A 332 16.17 -1.46 14.54
CA SER A 332 16.07 -0.31 15.46
C SER A 332 17.09 0.79 15.15
N ALA A 333 18.19 0.46 14.48
CA ALA A 333 19.19 1.44 14.05
C ALA A 333 18.67 2.33 12.91
N GLU A 334 17.74 1.85 12.08
CA GLU A 334 17.23 2.57 10.92
C GLU A 334 15.77 3.00 11.04
N ILE A 335 14.98 2.33 11.89
CA ILE A 335 13.55 2.55 12.03
C ILE A 335 13.22 2.81 13.49
N SER A 336 12.69 3.99 13.79
CA SER A 336 12.07 4.26 15.08
C SER A 336 10.55 4.13 14.96
N GLY A 337 9.85 4.09 16.09
CA GLY A 337 8.42 3.90 16.13
C GLY A 337 7.69 4.97 16.92
N ALA A 338 6.40 5.05 16.67
CA ALA A 338 5.46 5.88 17.43
C ALA A 338 4.10 5.19 17.44
N ALA A 339 3.29 5.46 18.45
CA ALA A 339 1.93 4.93 18.56
C ALA A 339 1.03 5.97 19.21
N TYR A 340 -0.18 6.14 18.67
CA TYR A 340 -1.09 7.21 19.11
C TYR A 340 -2.50 6.70 19.33
N THR A 341 -3.16 7.24 20.36
CA THR A 341 -4.57 7.01 20.64
C THR A 341 -5.45 7.85 19.70
N ASP A 342 -6.74 7.53 19.63
CA ASP A 342 -7.71 8.34 18.87
C ASP A 342 -7.73 9.79 19.33
N GLU A 343 -7.63 10.03 20.65
CA GLU A 343 -7.61 11.38 21.22
C GLU A 343 -6.38 12.17 20.74
N GLN A 344 -5.21 11.52 20.70
CA GLN A 344 -3.98 12.13 20.21
C GLN A 344 -4.04 12.42 18.72
N ILE A 345 -4.63 11.51 17.95
CA ILE A 345 -4.82 11.70 16.50
C ILE A 345 -5.76 12.87 16.26
N ALA A 346 -6.90 12.92 16.95
CA ALA A 346 -7.87 14.01 16.81
C ALA A 346 -7.27 15.36 17.21
N GLU A 347 -6.53 15.41 18.31
CA GLU A 347 -5.82 16.62 18.74
C GLU A 347 -4.86 17.11 17.65
N THR A 348 -4.12 16.21 17.04
CA THR A 348 -3.16 16.55 15.98
C THR A 348 -3.86 17.09 14.74
N VAL A 349 -4.95 16.46 14.27
CA VAL A 349 -5.74 16.96 13.14
C VAL A 349 -6.24 18.39 13.43
N LYS A 350 -6.78 18.61 14.61
CA LYS A 350 -7.31 19.90 15.01
C LYS A 350 -6.24 20.99 15.09
N ASN A 351 -5.12 20.68 15.75
CA ASN A 351 -4.04 21.65 15.95
C ASN A 351 -3.36 22.04 14.63
N VAL A 352 -3.11 21.09 13.75
CA VAL A 352 -2.50 21.38 12.44
C VAL A 352 -3.44 22.20 11.57
N TRP A 353 -4.74 21.92 11.61
CA TRP A 353 -5.73 22.73 10.92
C TRP A 353 -5.75 24.17 11.44
N THR A 354 -5.76 24.35 12.75
CA THR A 354 -5.82 25.66 13.40
C THR A 354 -4.56 26.46 13.20
N ASP A 355 -3.38 25.82 13.39
CA ASP A 355 -2.10 26.51 13.43
C ASP A 355 -1.45 26.67 12.05
N GLU A 356 -1.62 25.69 11.18
CA GLU A 356 -0.92 25.61 9.90
C GLU A 356 -1.85 25.68 8.69
N HIS A 357 -3.17 25.66 8.89
CA HIS A 357 -4.17 25.65 7.84
C HIS A 357 -4.00 24.47 6.85
N TYR A 358 -3.45 23.36 7.35
CA TYR A 358 -3.30 22.14 6.57
C TYR A 358 -4.24 21.07 7.12
N LEU A 359 -5.08 20.50 6.24
CA LEU A 359 -6.06 19.50 6.64
C LEU A 359 -5.46 18.10 6.52
N LEU A 360 -5.29 17.44 7.67
CA LEU A 360 -4.81 16.07 7.74
C LEU A 360 -5.98 15.09 7.74
N ASP A 361 -5.75 13.92 7.14
CA ASP A 361 -6.57 12.75 7.47
C ASP A 361 -6.01 12.10 8.76
N PRO A 362 -6.77 11.22 9.42
CA PRO A 362 -6.30 10.60 10.66
C PRO A 362 -4.98 9.83 10.55
N HIS A 363 -4.73 9.20 9.40
CA HIS A 363 -3.48 8.44 9.16
C HIS A 363 -2.28 9.38 9.07
N GLY A 364 -2.41 10.44 8.27
CA GLY A 364 -1.36 11.46 8.14
C GLY A 364 -1.07 12.16 9.45
N ALA A 365 -2.07 12.30 10.32
CA ALA A 365 -1.89 12.86 11.65
C ALA A 365 -0.90 12.04 12.48
N CYS A 366 -0.95 10.72 12.39
CA CYS A 366 0.04 9.86 13.03
C CYS A 366 1.45 10.14 12.51
N GLY A 367 1.58 10.39 11.22
CA GLY A 367 2.87 10.72 10.61
C GLY A 367 3.39 12.09 11.02
N PHE A 368 2.54 13.11 10.95
CA PHE A 368 2.93 14.48 11.36
C PHE A 368 3.37 14.53 12.81
N ARG A 369 2.56 13.97 13.70
CA ARG A 369 2.85 14.00 15.15
C ARG A 369 4.16 13.29 15.47
N ALA A 370 4.43 12.15 14.86
CA ALA A 370 5.68 11.42 15.07
C ALA A 370 6.90 12.26 14.65
N LEU A 371 6.79 13.00 13.55
CA LEU A 371 7.85 13.92 13.14
C LEU A 371 7.98 15.11 14.11
N GLN A 372 6.87 15.68 14.51
CA GLN A 372 6.87 16.82 15.46
C GLN A 372 7.58 16.44 16.76
N GLU A 373 7.35 15.22 17.25
CA GLU A 373 7.95 14.72 18.48
C GLU A 373 9.37 14.18 18.29
N GLY A 374 9.70 13.64 17.11
CA GLY A 374 10.91 12.84 16.89
C GLY A 374 12.02 13.49 16.07
N LEU A 375 11.76 14.60 15.38
CA LEU A 375 12.81 15.27 14.60
C LEU A 375 13.88 15.88 15.48
N GLN A 376 15.13 15.72 15.07
CA GLN A 376 16.30 16.30 15.71
C GLN A 376 16.70 17.60 14.98
N PRO A 377 17.49 18.50 15.64
CA PRO A 377 17.99 19.70 14.97
C PRO A 377 18.73 19.36 13.67
N GLY A 378 18.44 20.09 12.60
CA GLY A 378 19.05 19.89 11.29
C GLY A 378 18.40 18.81 10.42
N GLU A 379 17.43 18.06 10.95
CA GLU A 379 16.66 17.09 10.18
C GLU A 379 15.47 17.76 9.50
N THR A 380 15.12 17.26 8.32
CA THR A 380 13.88 17.59 7.61
C THR A 380 13.01 16.37 7.56
N GLY A 381 11.75 16.48 7.98
CA GLY A 381 10.81 15.39 8.01
C GLY A 381 9.82 15.42 6.85
N VAL A 382 9.50 14.25 6.33
CA VAL A 382 8.41 14.04 5.38
C VAL A 382 7.50 12.98 5.96
N PHE A 383 6.22 13.28 6.13
CA PHE A 383 5.23 12.25 6.42
C PHE A 383 4.43 11.94 5.17
N LEU A 384 3.98 10.70 5.05
CA LEU A 384 3.14 10.30 3.94
C LEU A 384 1.68 10.57 4.29
N GLU A 385 1.04 11.45 3.49
CA GLU A 385 -0.39 11.70 3.59
C GLU A 385 -1.10 10.71 2.67
N THR A 386 -1.55 9.60 3.24
CA THR A 386 -1.90 8.38 2.52
C THR A 386 -3.30 8.38 1.92
N ALA A 387 -4.17 9.27 2.38
CA ALA A 387 -5.52 9.40 1.87
C ALA A 387 -6.01 10.84 1.98
N HIS A 388 -6.91 11.24 1.08
CA HIS A 388 -7.55 12.55 1.16
C HIS A 388 -8.48 12.61 2.39
N PRO A 389 -8.47 13.71 3.17
CA PRO A 389 -9.31 13.83 4.36
C PRO A 389 -10.81 13.61 4.12
N ALA A 390 -11.31 13.94 2.91
CA ALA A 390 -12.71 13.75 2.56
C ALA A 390 -13.15 12.28 2.56
N LYS A 391 -12.23 11.33 2.49
CA LYS A 391 -12.54 9.90 2.63
C LYS A 391 -12.96 9.56 4.06
N PHE A 392 -12.66 10.42 5.01
CA PHE A 392 -13.01 10.32 6.43
C PHE A 392 -13.78 11.55 6.88
N LYS A 393 -14.67 12.02 6.02
CA LYS A 393 -15.39 13.29 6.15
C LYS A 393 -16.03 13.48 7.52
N ASP A 394 -16.82 12.51 7.97
CA ASP A 394 -17.56 12.66 9.24
C ASP A 394 -16.61 12.79 10.44
N THR A 395 -15.57 11.96 10.49
CA THR A 395 -14.56 12.02 11.54
C THR A 395 -13.82 13.35 11.53
N VAL A 396 -13.37 13.80 10.36
CA VAL A 396 -12.60 15.04 10.24
C VAL A 396 -13.45 16.26 10.55
N GLU A 397 -14.67 16.32 10.05
CA GLU A 397 -15.60 17.43 10.34
C GLU A 397 -15.92 17.52 11.83
N ASN A 398 -16.14 16.39 12.50
CA ASN A 398 -16.36 16.36 13.93
C ASN A 398 -15.17 16.90 14.72
N ILE A 399 -13.94 16.61 14.26
CA ILE A 399 -12.73 17.07 14.91
C ILE A 399 -12.53 18.57 14.75
N ILE A 400 -12.63 19.08 13.52
CA ILE A 400 -12.31 20.50 13.24
C ILE A 400 -13.50 21.43 13.46
N GLY A 401 -14.71 20.91 13.55
CA GLY A 401 -15.93 21.70 13.76
C GLY A 401 -16.39 22.49 12.53
N GLU A 402 -15.94 22.11 11.33
CA GLU A 402 -16.25 22.77 10.07
C GLU A 402 -16.59 21.73 9.00
N ALA A 403 -17.44 22.10 8.04
CA ALA A 403 -17.70 21.26 6.89
C ALA A 403 -16.50 21.26 5.94
N ILE A 404 -16.17 20.11 5.36
CA ILE A 404 -15.12 19.98 4.37
C ILE A 404 -15.73 19.70 2.99
N GLN A 405 -15.06 20.18 1.96
CA GLN A 405 -15.50 19.97 0.59
C GLN A 405 -15.12 18.57 0.12
N ILE A 406 -16.06 17.85 -0.49
CA ILE A 406 -15.80 16.55 -1.12
C ILE A 406 -15.31 16.82 -2.56
N PRO A 407 -14.10 16.35 -2.93
CA PRO A 407 -13.62 16.48 -4.31
C PRO A 407 -14.56 15.81 -5.31
N GLU A 408 -14.62 16.35 -6.54
CA GLU A 408 -15.53 15.83 -7.58
C GLU A 408 -15.31 14.35 -7.88
N LYS A 409 -14.07 13.87 -7.83
CA LYS A 409 -13.78 12.43 -8.02
C LYS A 409 -14.55 11.55 -7.03
N LEU A 410 -14.67 11.98 -5.78
CA LEU A 410 -15.44 11.25 -4.76
C LEU A 410 -16.95 11.46 -4.91
N GLN A 411 -17.37 12.67 -5.26
CA GLN A 411 -18.79 12.95 -5.51
C GLN A 411 -19.33 12.05 -6.62
N ALA A 412 -18.55 11.82 -7.68
CA ALA A 412 -18.93 10.94 -8.79
C ALA A 412 -19.22 9.52 -8.29
N PHE A 413 -18.42 8.98 -7.40
CA PHE A 413 -18.68 7.66 -6.79
C PHE A 413 -19.95 7.67 -5.94
N MET A 414 -20.18 8.75 -5.18
CA MET A 414 -21.36 8.87 -4.31
C MET A 414 -22.67 8.89 -5.08
N ARG A 415 -22.66 9.35 -6.33
CA ARG A 415 -23.84 9.33 -7.21
C ARG A 415 -24.16 7.95 -7.78
N GLY A 416 -23.23 7.00 -7.68
CA GLY A 416 -23.41 5.64 -8.19
C GLY A 416 -24.31 4.79 -7.29
N GLU A 417 -24.87 3.72 -7.87
CA GLU A 417 -25.68 2.75 -7.16
C GLU A 417 -24.80 1.66 -6.55
N LYS A 418 -24.96 1.41 -5.25
CA LYS A 418 -24.30 0.32 -4.58
C LYS A 418 -24.80 -1.03 -5.11
N LYS A 419 -23.87 -1.86 -5.58
CA LYS A 419 -24.11 -3.25 -6.00
C LYS A 419 -23.15 -4.14 -5.24
N SER A 420 -23.68 -4.96 -4.33
CA SER A 420 -22.88 -5.91 -3.58
C SER A 420 -23.70 -7.17 -3.32
N LEU A 421 -23.01 -8.30 -3.16
CA LEU A 421 -23.60 -9.58 -2.82
C LEU A 421 -23.31 -9.89 -1.37
N PRO A 422 -24.31 -10.29 -0.57
CA PRO A 422 -24.06 -10.72 0.81
C PRO A 422 -23.27 -12.03 0.83
N MET A 423 -22.36 -12.13 1.78
CA MET A 423 -21.52 -13.33 1.97
C MET A 423 -21.36 -13.61 3.46
N SER A 424 -21.51 -14.87 3.86
CA SER A 424 -21.19 -15.25 5.21
C SER A 424 -19.68 -15.32 5.44
N LYS A 425 -19.27 -15.27 6.70
CA LYS A 425 -17.85 -15.44 7.06
C LYS A 425 -17.40 -16.91 7.02
N ASP A 426 -18.30 -17.86 6.75
CA ASP A 426 -17.97 -19.27 6.67
C ASP A 426 -17.38 -19.61 5.31
N PHE A 427 -16.21 -20.21 5.30
CA PHE A 427 -15.49 -20.54 4.06
C PHE A 427 -16.31 -21.46 3.14
N ALA A 428 -17.11 -22.38 3.70
CA ALA A 428 -17.94 -23.27 2.89
C ALA A 428 -18.87 -22.51 1.93
N ASP A 429 -19.47 -21.41 2.38
CA ASP A 429 -20.34 -20.57 1.54
C ASP A 429 -19.55 -19.81 0.49
N PHE A 430 -18.41 -19.26 0.85
CA PHE A 430 -17.52 -18.56 -0.08
C PHE A 430 -16.97 -19.51 -1.14
N LYS A 431 -16.52 -20.70 -0.73
CA LYS A 431 -16.08 -21.76 -1.67
C LYS A 431 -17.18 -22.14 -2.65
N ARG A 432 -18.40 -22.36 -2.16
CA ARG A 432 -19.55 -22.69 -3.02
C ARG A 432 -19.79 -21.59 -4.05
N TYR A 433 -19.71 -20.33 -3.63
CA TYR A 433 -19.87 -19.21 -4.54
C TYR A 433 -18.79 -19.22 -5.65
N LEU A 434 -17.52 -19.38 -5.28
CA LEU A 434 -16.41 -19.41 -6.23
C LEU A 434 -16.48 -20.61 -7.18
N MET A 435 -16.96 -21.76 -6.71
CA MET A 435 -17.10 -22.97 -7.54
C MET A 435 -18.17 -22.82 -8.61
N ASN A 436 -19.06 -21.85 -8.49
CA ASN A 436 -20.19 -21.63 -9.41
C ASN A 436 -20.02 -20.40 -10.31
N ILE A 437 -18.83 -19.79 -10.38
CA ILE A 437 -18.54 -18.63 -11.25
C ILE A 437 -18.11 -19.08 -12.64
#